data_72bd05f5ccb0ea3afdcae7ae4fdd9e38
#
_entry.id   72bd05f5ccb0ea3afdcae7ae4fdd9e38
#
_cell.length_a   1.000
_cell.length_b   1.000
_cell.length_c   1.000
_cell.angle_alpha   90.00
_cell.angle_beta   90.00
_cell.angle_gamma   90.00
#
_symmetry.space_group_name_H-M   'P 1'
#
loop_
_entity.id
_entity.type
_entity.pdbx_description
1 polymer ?
#
loop_
_entity_poly.entity_id
_entity_poly.type
_entity_poly.pdbx_seq_one_letter_code
_entity_poly.pdbx_strand_id
1 'polypeptide(L)'
;EGKRANFEYYSFNFDSAAGINYTVDVTKPRGEKVNILSMADGTPFDMDKRYKVALNSYRGNGGGDLLTIGAGIAKEDLSERIVFATDKDLRYYLMQYIEQQKSLHPHAMHQWKFIPEEWTVPAAKRDYKLLFGEDKE
;
A
#
# COMPACT_ATOMS: atom_id res chain seq x y z
N GLU A 1 -15.21 23.57 13.18
CA GLU A 1 -13.87 23.03 12.90
C GLU A 1 -14.01 21.52 12.62
N GLY A 2 -13.69 21.09 11.39
CA GLY A 2 -13.85 19.71 10.98
C GLY A 2 -12.87 18.77 11.69
N LYS A 3 -13.27 17.51 11.88
CA LYS A 3 -12.41 16.43 12.37
C LYS A 3 -11.23 16.27 11.40
N ARG A 4 -10.00 16.37 11.90
CA ARG A 4 -8.77 16.28 11.08
C ARG A 4 -8.31 14.87 10.84
N ALA A 5 -8.65 13.93 11.72
CA ALA A 5 -8.37 12.51 11.56
C ALA A 5 -9.68 11.71 11.65
N ASN A 6 -9.89 10.81 10.72
CA ASN A 6 -11.03 9.90 10.72
C ASN A 6 -10.60 8.54 11.24
N PHE A 7 -10.97 8.21 12.47
CA PHE A 7 -10.68 6.92 13.11
C PHE A 7 -11.71 5.82 12.78
N GLU A 8 -12.70 6.10 11.95
CA GLU A 8 -13.64 5.09 11.45
C GLU A 8 -12.97 4.13 10.47
N TYR A 9 -11.89 4.59 9.80
CA TYR A 9 -11.07 3.76 8.93
C TYR A 9 -9.82 3.30 9.67
N TYR A 10 -9.64 2.00 9.77
CA TYR A 10 -8.47 1.43 10.41
C TYR A 10 -7.21 1.66 9.59
N SER A 11 -6.16 2.18 10.22
CA SER A 11 -4.88 2.48 9.56
C SER A 11 -4.22 1.25 8.93
N PHE A 12 -4.45 0.05 9.48
CA PHE A 12 -3.93 -1.20 8.92
C PHE A 12 -4.59 -1.61 7.60
N ASN A 13 -5.66 -0.94 7.18
CA ASN A 13 -6.26 -1.11 5.86
C ASN A 13 -5.67 -0.18 4.80
N PHE A 14 -4.67 0.62 5.15
CA PHE A 14 -3.91 1.40 4.19
C PHE A 14 -2.77 0.57 3.64
N ASP A 15 -2.91 0.09 2.41
CA ASP A 15 -1.88 -0.68 1.72
C ASP A 15 -1.04 0.22 0.82
N SER A 16 0.24 -0.09 0.69
CA SER A 16 1.13 0.49 -0.31
C SER A 16 1.64 -0.60 -1.25
N ALA A 17 1.83 -0.25 -2.51
CA ALA A 17 2.35 -1.16 -3.51
C ALA A 17 3.87 -1.00 -3.64
N ALA A 18 4.57 -2.14 -3.77
CA ALA A 18 5.96 -2.21 -4.19
C ALA A 18 6.04 -2.72 -5.64
N GLY A 19 7.08 -2.32 -6.36
CA GLY A 19 7.27 -2.72 -7.75
C GLY A 19 6.75 -1.73 -8.79
N ILE A 20 6.07 -0.67 -8.35
CA ILE A 20 5.60 0.44 -9.20
C ILE A 20 5.90 1.79 -8.55
N ASN A 21 6.10 2.81 -9.35
CA ASN A 21 6.16 4.20 -8.92
C ASN A 21 4.81 4.86 -9.15
N TYR A 22 4.24 5.51 -8.14
CA TYR A 22 2.92 6.11 -8.26
C TYR A 22 2.72 7.33 -7.35
N THR A 23 1.71 8.12 -7.65
CA THR A 23 1.26 9.22 -6.79
C THR A 23 -0.16 8.98 -6.31
N VAL A 24 -0.47 9.54 -5.14
CA VAL A 24 -1.83 9.57 -4.59
C VAL A 24 -2.29 11.03 -4.54
N ASP A 25 -3.15 11.41 -5.47
CA ASP A 25 -3.69 12.76 -5.57
C ASP A 25 -4.85 12.96 -4.60
N VAL A 26 -4.60 13.73 -3.53
CA VAL A 26 -5.61 13.98 -2.50
C VAL A 26 -6.76 14.87 -2.96
N THR A 27 -6.59 15.58 -4.08
CA THR A 27 -7.64 16.45 -4.65
C THR A 27 -8.71 15.67 -5.39
N LYS A 28 -8.42 14.42 -5.77
CA LYS A 28 -9.33 13.57 -6.54
C LYS A 28 -10.33 12.84 -5.66
N PRO A 29 -11.49 12.48 -6.20
CA PRO A 29 -12.48 11.68 -5.49
C PRO A 29 -11.97 10.26 -5.21
N ARG A 30 -12.69 9.54 -4.34
CA ARG A 30 -12.41 8.14 -4.06
C ARG A 30 -12.48 7.30 -5.36
N GLY A 31 -11.48 6.44 -5.55
CA GLY A 31 -11.34 5.59 -6.75
C GLY A 31 -10.48 6.18 -7.86
N GLU A 32 -10.20 7.50 -7.83
CA GLU A 32 -9.44 8.21 -8.88
C GLU A 32 -8.12 8.82 -8.36
N LYS A 33 -7.73 8.50 -7.12
CA LYS A 33 -6.58 9.15 -6.47
C LYS A 33 -5.23 8.62 -6.92
N VAL A 34 -5.14 7.36 -7.34
CA VAL A 34 -3.89 6.70 -7.67
C VAL A 34 -3.55 6.92 -9.14
N ASN A 35 -2.34 7.44 -9.39
CA ASN A 35 -1.80 7.55 -10.73
C ASN A 35 -0.46 6.81 -10.80
N ILE A 36 -0.41 5.72 -11.57
CA ILE A 36 0.80 4.91 -11.77
C ILE A 36 1.68 5.62 -12.80
N LEU A 37 2.93 5.87 -12.43
CA LEU A 37 3.90 6.59 -13.26
C LEU A 37 4.75 5.62 -14.09
N SER A 38 5.20 4.54 -13.48
CA SER A 38 6.09 3.55 -14.10
C SER A 38 6.16 2.27 -13.27
N MET A 39 6.81 1.26 -13.78
CA MET A 39 7.37 0.18 -12.97
C MET A 39 8.49 0.74 -12.07
N ALA A 40 8.89 0.01 -11.02
CA ALA A 40 9.94 0.45 -10.10
C ALA A 40 11.31 0.64 -10.77
N ASP A 41 11.59 -0.09 -11.84
CA ASP A 41 12.81 0.03 -12.66
C ASP A 41 12.78 1.18 -13.67
N GLY A 42 11.69 1.97 -13.69
CA GLY A 42 11.49 3.09 -14.61
C GLY A 42 10.89 2.72 -15.96
N THR A 43 10.67 1.43 -16.24
CA THR A 43 9.99 1.03 -17.48
C THR A 43 8.52 1.45 -17.47
N PRO A 44 7.88 1.68 -18.62
CA PRO A 44 6.47 2.05 -18.69
C PRO A 44 5.57 0.98 -18.06
N PHE A 45 4.57 1.43 -17.29
CA PHE A 45 3.50 0.56 -16.84
C PHE A 45 2.49 0.36 -17.97
N ASP A 46 2.21 -0.89 -18.30
CA ASP A 46 1.28 -1.25 -19.37
C ASP A 46 -0.07 -1.66 -18.76
N MET A 47 -1.12 -0.87 -19.02
CA MET A 47 -2.46 -1.09 -18.49
C MET A 47 -3.16 -2.33 -19.06
N ASP A 48 -2.73 -2.80 -20.22
CA ASP A 48 -3.31 -3.97 -20.89
C ASP A 48 -2.61 -5.28 -20.52
N LYS A 49 -1.48 -5.18 -19.83
CA LYS A 49 -0.69 -6.33 -19.40
C LYS A 49 -1.22 -6.93 -18.09
N ARG A 50 -1.10 -8.25 -17.95
CA ARG A 50 -1.37 -8.93 -16.68
C ARG A 50 -0.10 -8.99 -15.83
N TYR A 51 -0.25 -8.66 -14.55
CA TYR A 51 0.83 -8.69 -13.57
C TYR A 51 0.52 -9.72 -12.49
N LYS A 52 1.58 -10.38 -11.98
CA LYS A 52 1.49 -11.19 -10.77
C LYS A 52 1.72 -10.28 -9.57
N VAL A 53 0.80 -10.31 -8.62
CA VAL A 53 0.87 -9.49 -7.40
C VAL A 53 0.97 -10.42 -6.21
N ALA A 54 1.98 -10.21 -5.35
CA ALA A 54 2.11 -10.92 -4.09
C ALA A 54 1.29 -10.22 -3.00
N LEU A 55 0.43 -10.96 -2.33
CA LEU A 55 -0.44 -10.51 -1.25
C LEU A 55 -0.38 -11.49 -0.08
N ASN A 56 -0.67 -11.01 1.13
CA ASN A 56 -0.91 -11.92 2.24
C ASN A 56 -2.28 -12.62 2.10
N SER A 57 -2.48 -13.71 2.85
CA SER A 57 -3.71 -14.51 2.78
C SER A 57 -4.97 -13.71 3.14
N TYR A 58 -4.86 -12.76 4.10
CA TYR A 58 -5.98 -11.90 4.47
C TYR A 58 -6.48 -11.08 3.27
N ARG A 59 -5.58 -10.42 2.55
CA ARG A 59 -5.92 -9.66 1.34
C ARG A 59 -6.35 -10.56 0.19
N GLY A 60 -5.65 -11.67 -0.01
CA GLY A 60 -5.99 -12.65 -1.07
C GLY A 60 -7.37 -13.25 -0.92
N ASN A 61 -7.86 -13.40 0.31
CA ASN A 61 -9.21 -13.88 0.61
C ASN A 61 -10.29 -12.76 0.67
N GLY A 62 -9.97 -11.57 0.20
CA GLY A 62 -10.90 -10.43 0.14
C GLY A 62 -10.94 -9.57 1.39
N GLY A 63 -10.07 -9.81 2.38
CA GLY A 63 -10.03 -9.01 3.60
C GLY A 63 -9.67 -7.55 3.35
N GLY A 64 -10.39 -6.63 4.03
CA GLY A 64 -10.22 -5.18 3.90
C GLY A 64 -10.64 -4.60 2.56
N ASP A 65 -11.43 -5.34 1.78
CA ASP A 65 -12.09 -4.91 0.54
C ASP A 65 -11.15 -4.47 -0.60
N LEU A 66 -9.84 -4.76 -0.48
CA LEU A 66 -8.86 -4.36 -1.49
C LEU A 66 -9.16 -4.98 -2.86
N LEU A 67 -9.42 -6.29 -2.90
CA LEU A 67 -9.69 -7.00 -4.15
C LEU A 67 -11.17 -6.93 -4.55
N THR A 68 -12.07 -6.92 -3.58
CA THR A 68 -13.52 -6.94 -3.85
C THR A 68 -14.03 -5.56 -4.26
N ILE A 69 -14.08 -4.60 -3.35
CA ILE A 69 -14.56 -3.25 -3.65
C ILE A 69 -13.49 -2.48 -4.46
N GLY A 70 -12.22 -2.61 -4.07
CA GLY A 70 -11.14 -1.86 -4.70
C GLY A 70 -10.86 -2.28 -6.16
N ALA A 71 -10.71 -3.57 -6.41
CA ALA A 71 -10.44 -4.11 -7.75
C ALA A 71 -11.69 -4.62 -8.48
N GLY A 72 -12.88 -4.60 -7.85
CA GLY A 72 -14.13 -5.02 -8.46
C GLY A 72 -14.22 -6.54 -8.74
N ILE A 73 -13.46 -7.37 -8.02
CA ILE A 73 -13.49 -8.83 -8.20
C ILE A 73 -14.56 -9.41 -7.28
N ALA A 74 -15.48 -10.18 -7.84
CA ALA A 74 -16.48 -10.89 -7.04
C ALA A 74 -15.79 -11.84 -6.05
N LYS A 75 -16.31 -11.94 -4.84
CA LYS A 75 -15.66 -12.71 -3.77
C LYS A 75 -15.54 -14.21 -4.12
N GLU A 76 -16.51 -14.74 -4.81
CA GLU A 76 -16.54 -16.10 -5.34
C GLU A 76 -15.44 -16.37 -6.38
N ASP A 77 -15.02 -15.34 -7.12
CA ASP A 77 -14.00 -15.46 -8.18
C ASP A 77 -12.57 -15.32 -7.67
N LEU A 78 -12.37 -14.94 -6.40
CA LEU A 78 -11.02 -14.69 -5.86
C LEU A 78 -10.12 -15.93 -5.95
N SER A 79 -10.66 -17.12 -5.69
CA SER A 79 -9.91 -18.38 -5.74
C SER A 79 -9.34 -18.68 -7.14
N GLU A 80 -10.08 -18.31 -8.20
CA GLU A 80 -9.66 -18.52 -9.59
C GLU A 80 -8.52 -17.57 -10.02
N ARG A 81 -8.31 -16.49 -9.26
CA ARG A 81 -7.22 -15.53 -9.51
C ARG A 81 -5.91 -15.94 -8.86
N ILE A 82 -5.93 -16.93 -7.96
CA ILE A 82 -4.72 -17.40 -7.28
C ILE A 82 -3.88 -18.22 -8.24
N VAL A 83 -2.69 -17.71 -8.58
CA VAL A 83 -1.72 -18.41 -9.44
C VAL A 83 -0.85 -19.35 -8.63
N PHE A 84 -0.57 -18.97 -7.38
CA PHE A 84 0.27 -19.72 -6.46
C PHE A 84 -0.05 -19.32 -5.01
N ALA A 85 -0.08 -20.30 -4.11
CA ALA A 85 -0.21 -20.07 -2.68
C ALA A 85 0.90 -20.85 -1.94
N THR A 86 1.45 -20.24 -0.90
CA THR A 86 2.45 -20.89 -0.05
C THR A 86 1.77 -21.71 1.04
N ASP A 87 2.45 -22.76 1.51
CA ASP A 87 2.00 -23.61 2.63
C ASP A 87 2.41 -23.06 4.01
N LYS A 88 3.33 -22.11 4.04
CA LYS A 88 3.82 -21.43 5.24
C LYS A 88 3.34 -19.99 5.28
N ASP A 89 3.25 -19.43 6.47
CA ASP A 89 2.89 -18.03 6.65
C ASP A 89 4.06 -17.08 6.26
N LEU A 90 3.74 -15.81 6.10
CA LEU A 90 4.72 -14.79 5.71
C LEU A 90 5.87 -14.65 6.71
N ARG A 91 5.61 -14.88 8.02
CA ARG A 91 6.66 -14.78 9.07
C ARG A 91 7.74 -15.82 8.87
N TYR A 92 7.36 -17.05 8.48
CA TYR A 92 8.32 -18.10 8.19
C TYR A 92 9.32 -17.66 7.10
N TYR A 93 8.83 -17.11 5.99
CA TYR A 93 9.69 -16.64 4.90
C TYR A 93 10.51 -15.43 5.29
N LEU A 94 9.94 -14.52 6.07
CA LEU A 94 10.66 -13.36 6.60
C LEU A 94 11.81 -13.79 7.54
N MET A 95 11.58 -14.75 8.42
CA MET A 95 12.63 -15.30 9.30
C MET A 95 13.76 -15.92 8.50
N GLN A 96 13.44 -16.74 7.49
CA GLN A 96 14.47 -17.33 6.63
C GLN A 96 15.27 -16.28 5.87
N TYR A 97 14.60 -15.25 5.37
CA TYR A 97 15.28 -14.14 4.68
C TYR A 97 16.24 -13.40 5.62
N ILE A 98 15.81 -13.08 6.84
CA ILE A 98 16.64 -12.43 7.86
C ILE A 98 17.85 -13.29 8.21
N GLU A 99 17.65 -14.60 8.41
CA GLU A 99 18.72 -15.56 8.71
C GLU A 99 19.76 -15.61 7.61
N GLN A 100 19.34 -15.63 6.33
CA GLN A 100 20.24 -15.62 5.18
C GLN A 100 21.03 -14.31 5.04
N GLN A 101 20.38 -13.17 5.32
CA GLN A 101 21.03 -11.86 5.21
C GLN A 101 21.98 -11.56 6.36
N LYS A 102 21.82 -12.23 7.51
CA LYS A 102 22.58 -12.04 8.77
C LYS A 102 22.45 -10.64 9.36
N SER A 103 22.43 -9.60 8.53
CA SER A 103 22.24 -8.20 8.91
C SER A 103 21.28 -7.54 7.92
N LEU A 104 20.35 -6.75 8.43
CA LEU A 104 19.40 -5.99 7.63
C LEU A 104 19.64 -4.49 7.82
N HIS A 105 19.61 -3.77 6.72
CA HIS A 105 19.64 -2.30 6.69
C HIS A 105 18.37 -1.80 6.00
N PRO A 106 17.22 -1.77 6.72
CA PRO A 106 15.95 -1.37 6.13
C PRO A 106 15.99 0.11 5.71
N HIS A 107 15.47 0.38 4.54
CA HIS A 107 15.28 1.73 4.01
C HIS A 107 13.92 1.87 3.34
N ALA A 108 13.40 3.09 3.32
CA ALA A 108 12.17 3.38 2.61
C ALA A 108 12.42 3.35 1.10
N MET A 109 11.56 2.67 0.35
CA MET A 109 11.70 2.55 -1.12
C MET A 109 11.32 3.82 -1.88
N HIS A 110 10.55 4.73 -1.25
CA HIS A 110 10.10 6.01 -1.83
C HIS A 110 9.42 5.87 -3.21
N GLN A 111 8.72 4.76 -3.44
CA GLN A 111 8.07 4.47 -4.72
C GLN A 111 6.73 5.20 -4.90
N TRP A 112 6.24 5.85 -3.84
CA TRP A 112 5.01 6.62 -3.94
C TRP A 112 5.02 7.85 -3.02
N LYS A 113 4.17 8.81 -3.34
CA LYS A 113 3.95 10.00 -2.52
C LYS A 113 2.54 10.55 -2.68
N PHE A 114 2.10 11.32 -1.71
CA PHE A 114 0.90 12.14 -1.84
C PHE A 114 1.18 13.41 -2.63
N ILE A 115 0.21 13.85 -3.42
CA ILE A 115 0.23 15.13 -4.13
C ILE A 115 -1.11 15.86 -3.94
N PRO A 116 -1.15 17.21 -4.02
CA PRO A 116 0.02 18.11 -4.14
C PRO A 116 0.80 18.19 -2.83
N GLU A 117 2.13 18.24 -2.92
CA GLU A 117 3.01 18.20 -1.72
C GLU A 117 2.85 19.44 -0.83
N GLU A 118 2.57 20.59 -1.43
CA GLU A 118 2.30 21.85 -0.68
C GLU A 118 1.10 21.75 0.25
N TRP A 119 0.19 20.80 0.04
CA TRP A 119 -0.93 20.53 0.94
C TRP A 119 -0.64 19.39 1.90
N THR A 120 -0.06 18.31 1.38
CA THR A 120 0.06 17.06 2.12
C THR A 120 1.20 17.07 3.12
N VAL A 121 2.33 17.72 2.82
CA VAL A 121 3.47 17.79 3.74
C VAL A 121 3.15 18.62 4.99
N PRO A 122 2.59 19.84 4.90
CA PRO A 122 2.16 20.58 6.10
C PRO A 122 1.04 19.87 6.88
N ALA A 123 0.13 19.20 6.18
CA ALA A 123 -0.94 18.44 6.82
C ALA A 123 -0.38 17.27 7.64
N ALA A 124 0.53 16.48 7.08
CA ALA A 124 1.15 15.36 7.77
C ALA A 124 1.89 15.79 9.04
N LYS A 125 2.68 16.89 8.97
CA LYS A 125 3.37 17.45 10.14
C LYS A 125 2.39 17.90 11.25
N ARG A 126 1.33 18.55 10.85
CA ARG A 126 0.28 18.99 11.79
C ARG A 126 -0.45 17.83 12.45
N ASP A 127 -0.81 16.82 11.66
CA ASP A 127 -1.52 15.64 12.13
C ASP A 127 -0.64 14.76 13.01
N TYR A 128 0.66 14.67 12.71
CA TYR A 128 1.64 14.02 13.57
C TYR A 128 1.68 14.65 14.97
N LYS A 129 1.81 15.98 15.04
CA LYS A 129 1.77 16.72 16.32
C LYS A 129 0.45 16.51 17.09
N LEU A 130 -0.66 16.46 16.37
CA LEU A 130 -1.99 16.23 16.98
C LEU A 130 -2.10 14.82 17.60
N LEU A 131 -1.51 13.80 16.97
CA LEU A 131 -1.64 12.40 17.38
C LEU A 131 -0.58 12.00 18.41
N PHE A 132 0.64 12.52 18.32
CA PHE A 132 1.80 12.03 19.08
C PHE A 132 2.44 13.11 19.96
N GLY A 133 1.96 14.36 19.92
CA GLY A 133 2.55 15.49 20.62
C GLY A 133 3.70 16.13 19.85
N GLU A 134 4.42 17.06 20.51
CA GLU A 134 5.57 17.70 19.88
C GLU A 134 6.71 16.72 19.62
N ASP A 135 7.43 16.92 18.51
CA ASP A 135 8.58 16.09 18.17
C ASP A 135 9.54 16.01 19.36
N LYS A 136 9.83 14.81 19.83
CA LYS A 136 11.00 14.60 20.66
C LYS A 136 12.20 14.75 19.72
N GLU A 137 12.96 15.85 19.91
CA GLU A 137 14.27 16.04 19.28
C GLU A 137 15.17 14.83 19.45
#